data_2e3a1e2cf52e88d5aa97e91dfefedb1a
#
_entry.id   2e3a1e2cf52e88d5aa97e91dfefedb1a
#
_cell.length_a   1.000
_cell.length_b   1.000
_cell.length_c   1.000
_cell.angle_alpha   90.00
_cell.angle_beta   90.00
_cell.angle_gamma   90.00
#
_symmetry.space_group_name_H-M   'P 1'
#
loop_
_entity.id
_entity.type
_entity.pdbx_description
1 polymer ?
#
loop_
_entity_poly.entity_id
_entity_poly.type
_entity_poly.pdbx_seq_one_letter_code
_entity_poly.pdbx_strand_id
1 'polypeptide(L)'
;MSEPVWDKLLINASIATMAEGQPAYGAIEEGAIAVARGRIVWVGSMSDLPVDALAVERVDIGGKWVTPGLIDCHTHLVFAGNRAREFELRLEGASYEEIARAGGGIRSTVANVRAASEDELVAQSLPRLRAMQADGATTVEIKSGYGLDTQNEMKMLRAARRLGDITGMDIRTTFLGAHALPQEYEGRADAYIDLVCDEMLPAIAAERLADAVDAFCEGIGFTTEQTRRVFDAAKAHDLPVKLHAEQLSDLGGAALAAEYGALSADHLEYLSPEGIRAMAASGTVAVLLPGAYYFLRETKLPPVQALRDAGVPIAIATDCNPGSSPVTSLPLMLNM
;
A
#
# COMPACT_ATOMS: atom_id res chain seq x y z
N MET A 1 -0.59 45.55 -11.30
CA MET A 1 -0.02 44.21 -11.14
C MET A 1 -0.79 43.34 -12.10
N SER A 2 -0.14 42.71 -13.08
CA SER A 2 -0.83 41.77 -13.97
C SER A 2 -1.36 40.61 -13.13
N GLU A 3 -2.65 40.28 -13.28
CA GLU A 3 -3.25 39.16 -12.59
C GLU A 3 -2.52 37.85 -12.90
N PRO A 4 -2.49 36.89 -11.97
CA PRO A 4 -1.77 35.66 -12.18
C PRO A 4 -2.43 34.86 -13.31
N VAL A 5 -1.70 34.71 -14.40
CA VAL A 5 -2.10 33.79 -15.48
C VAL A 5 -1.94 32.36 -14.97
N TRP A 6 -3.01 31.59 -15.00
CA TRP A 6 -2.96 30.15 -14.65
C TRP A 6 -2.28 29.37 -15.77
N ASP A 7 -1.58 28.30 -15.40
CA ASP A 7 -0.94 27.44 -16.39
C ASP A 7 -1.99 26.64 -17.18
N LYS A 8 -3.02 26.14 -16.44
CA LYS A 8 -4.09 25.33 -17.01
C LYS A 8 -5.42 25.60 -16.31
N LEU A 9 -6.50 25.63 -17.08
CA LEU A 9 -7.87 25.71 -16.60
C LEU A 9 -8.68 24.56 -17.21
N LEU A 10 -9.12 23.62 -16.38
CA LEU A 10 -10.06 22.58 -16.74
C LEU A 10 -11.48 23.14 -16.56
N ILE A 11 -12.34 23.00 -17.55
CA ILE A 11 -13.71 23.53 -17.54
C ILE A 11 -14.72 22.43 -17.87
N ASN A 12 -16.00 22.73 -17.58
CA ASN A 12 -17.11 21.83 -17.87
C ASN A 12 -16.88 20.43 -17.27
N ALA A 13 -16.50 20.38 -15.98
CA ALA A 13 -16.23 19.15 -15.25
C ALA A 13 -17.30 18.91 -14.18
N SER A 14 -17.65 17.63 -13.95
CA SER A 14 -18.29 17.20 -12.71
C SER A 14 -17.17 16.86 -11.72
N ILE A 15 -17.01 17.62 -10.64
CA ILE A 15 -15.86 17.50 -9.76
C ILE A 15 -16.27 16.80 -8.46
N ALA A 16 -15.58 15.75 -8.09
CA ALA A 16 -15.66 15.15 -6.76
C ALA A 16 -14.49 15.68 -5.93
N THR A 17 -14.74 16.67 -5.07
CA THR A 17 -13.67 17.28 -4.28
C THR A 17 -13.19 16.40 -3.13
N MET A 18 -14.02 15.47 -2.68
CA MET A 18 -13.83 14.67 -1.46
C MET A 18 -13.61 15.50 -0.19
N ALA A 19 -14.06 16.77 -0.20
CA ALA A 19 -13.90 17.68 0.94
C ALA A 19 -14.79 17.25 2.11
N GLU A 20 -14.20 17.25 3.31
CA GLU A 20 -14.91 16.93 4.53
C GLU A 20 -16.07 17.91 4.80
N GLY A 21 -17.13 17.41 5.44
CA GLY A 21 -18.30 18.23 5.82
C GLY A 21 -19.20 18.65 4.66
N GLN A 22 -18.91 18.19 3.44
CA GLN A 22 -19.74 18.42 2.27
C GLN A 22 -20.71 17.25 2.03
N PRO A 23 -21.77 17.43 1.22
CA PRO A 23 -22.56 16.31 0.70
C PRO A 23 -21.71 15.26 0.00
N ALA A 24 -22.29 14.09 -0.33
CA ALA A 24 -21.58 12.97 -0.92
C ALA A 24 -20.60 13.43 -2.02
N TYR A 25 -19.33 12.99 -1.87
CA TYR A 25 -18.19 13.34 -2.72
C TYR A 25 -17.78 14.83 -2.74
N GLY A 26 -18.45 15.74 -2.01
CA GLY A 26 -18.24 17.18 -2.18
C GLY A 26 -18.43 17.60 -3.66
N ALA A 27 -19.49 17.09 -4.29
CA ALA A 27 -19.70 17.21 -5.73
C ALA A 27 -19.97 18.67 -6.16
N ILE A 28 -19.31 19.09 -7.24
CA ILE A 28 -19.57 20.38 -7.93
C ILE A 28 -19.92 20.02 -9.37
N GLU A 29 -21.16 20.28 -9.76
CA GLU A 29 -21.61 20.18 -11.15
C GLU A 29 -21.19 21.43 -11.93
N GLU A 30 -20.96 21.28 -13.25
CA GLU A 30 -20.49 22.40 -14.11
C GLU A 30 -19.28 23.13 -13.48
N GLY A 31 -18.34 22.36 -12.97
CA GLY A 31 -17.18 22.87 -12.25
C GLY A 31 -16.00 23.20 -13.16
N ALA A 32 -15.06 23.95 -12.57
CA ALA A 32 -13.75 24.19 -13.16
C ALA A 32 -12.63 24.06 -12.12
N ILE A 33 -11.42 23.75 -12.60
CA ILE A 33 -10.22 23.60 -11.80
C ILE A 33 -9.09 24.40 -12.45
N ALA A 34 -8.49 25.32 -11.70
CA ALA A 34 -7.31 26.06 -12.14
C ALA A 34 -6.03 25.51 -11.52
N VAL A 35 -5.01 25.38 -12.34
CA VAL A 35 -3.67 24.93 -11.95
C VAL A 35 -2.65 26.02 -12.26
N ALA A 36 -1.77 26.31 -11.29
CA ALA A 36 -0.62 27.16 -11.47
C ALA A 36 0.59 26.59 -10.75
N ARG A 37 1.74 26.55 -11.42
CA ARG A 37 3.00 26.00 -10.89
C ARG A 37 2.85 24.56 -10.35
N GLY A 38 2.12 23.73 -11.10
CA GLY A 38 1.88 22.34 -10.74
C GLY A 38 0.97 22.11 -9.52
N ARG A 39 0.24 23.15 -9.06
CA ARG A 39 -0.68 23.05 -7.93
C ARG A 39 -2.08 23.51 -8.32
N ILE A 40 -3.11 22.89 -7.76
CA ILE A 40 -4.48 23.38 -7.85
C ILE A 40 -4.55 24.67 -7.03
N VAL A 41 -4.94 25.77 -7.65
CA VAL A 41 -5.04 27.10 -7.02
C VAL A 41 -6.48 27.60 -6.90
N TRP A 42 -7.41 26.98 -7.63
CA TRP A 42 -8.83 27.28 -7.55
C TRP A 42 -9.67 26.05 -7.98
N VAL A 43 -10.77 25.82 -7.28
CA VAL A 43 -11.80 24.82 -7.61
C VAL A 43 -13.15 25.42 -7.27
N GLY A 44 -14.13 25.35 -8.18
CA GLY A 44 -15.47 25.86 -7.93
C GLY A 44 -16.42 25.65 -9.11
N SER A 45 -17.64 26.20 -9.00
CA SER A 45 -18.59 26.25 -10.11
C SER A 45 -18.09 27.17 -11.21
N MET A 46 -18.38 26.87 -12.47
CA MET A 46 -18.07 27.76 -13.58
C MET A 46 -18.79 29.13 -13.46
N SER A 47 -19.93 29.19 -12.76
CA SER A 47 -20.61 30.45 -12.47
C SER A 47 -19.82 31.40 -11.57
N ASP A 48 -18.93 30.84 -10.74
CA ASP A 48 -18.11 31.57 -9.77
C ASP A 48 -16.70 31.84 -10.31
N LEU A 49 -16.43 31.40 -11.56
CA LEU A 49 -15.14 31.62 -12.20
C LEU A 49 -14.94 33.16 -12.39
N PRO A 50 -13.77 33.70 -11.94
CA PRO A 50 -13.44 35.09 -12.16
C PRO A 50 -13.59 35.50 -13.63
N VAL A 51 -14.27 36.62 -13.90
CA VAL A 51 -14.58 37.10 -15.27
C VAL A 51 -13.34 37.32 -16.11
N ASP A 52 -12.24 37.65 -15.47
CA ASP A 52 -10.91 37.93 -16.02
C ASP A 52 -9.92 36.75 -15.87
N ALA A 53 -10.44 35.55 -15.54
CA ALA A 53 -9.61 34.32 -15.41
C ALA A 53 -8.89 34.03 -16.74
N LEU A 54 -7.58 34.23 -16.74
CA LEU A 54 -6.69 33.93 -17.87
C LEU A 54 -5.91 32.65 -17.58
N ALA A 55 -5.86 31.75 -18.55
CA ALA A 55 -5.05 30.55 -18.51
C ALA A 55 -4.30 30.36 -19.83
N VAL A 56 -3.06 29.84 -19.74
CA VAL A 56 -2.26 29.50 -20.92
C VAL A 56 -2.92 28.39 -21.72
N GLU A 57 -3.42 27.38 -21.01
CA GLU A 57 -4.15 26.24 -21.60
C GLU A 57 -5.53 26.13 -20.99
N ARG A 58 -6.56 25.98 -21.84
CA ARG A 58 -7.94 25.73 -21.42
C ARG A 58 -8.40 24.40 -22.01
N VAL A 59 -8.84 23.49 -21.13
CA VAL A 59 -9.27 22.13 -21.50
C VAL A 59 -10.72 21.92 -21.12
N ASP A 60 -11.56 21.63 -22.10
CA ASP A 60 -12.95 21.23 -21.87
C ASP A 60 -12.99 19.73 -21.52
N ILE A 61 -13.49 19.41 -20.32
CA ILE A 61 -13.62 18.04 -19.81
C ILE A 61 -14.90 17.35 -20.34
N GLY A 62 -15.81 18.11 -20.92
CA GLY A 62 -17.03 17.58 -21.57
C GLY A 62 -18.00 16.93 -20.58
N GLY A 63 -18.15 17.49 -19.38
CA GLY A 63 -19.07 16.99 -18.35
C GLY A 63 -18.60 15.73 -17.60
N LYS A 64 -17.40 15.22 -17.89
CA LYS A 64 -16.85 14.04 -17.20
C LYS A 64 -16.48 14.34 -15.76
N TRP A 65 -16.47 13.30 -14.94
CA TRP A 65 -16.02 13.39 -13.56
C TRP A 65 -14.50 13.59 -13.48
N VAL A 66 -14.11 14.49 -12.59
CA VAL A 66 -12.73 14.69 -12.15
C VAL A 66 -12.67 14.41 -10.66
N THR A 67 -11.79 13.50 -10.26
CA THR A 67 -11.58 13.09 -8.88
C THR A 67 -10.13 13.37 -8.47
N PRO A 68 -9.81 13.42 -7.18
CA PRO A 68 -8.42 13.26 -6.75
C PRO A 68 -7.82 11.98 -7.34
N GLY A 69 -6.51 11.98 -7.58
CA GLY A 69 -5.82 10.77 -8.01
C GLY A 69 -5.97 9.65 -6.98
N LEU A 70 -6.10 8.41 -7.46
CA LEU A 70 -6.25 7.26 -6.58
C LEU A 70 -4.92 6.98 -5.83
N ILE A 71 -5.04 6.48 -4.61
CA ILE A 71 -3.92 6.11 -3.75
C ILE A 71 -4.01 4.62 -3.46
N ASP A 72 -3.01 3.86 -3.91
CA ASP A 72 -2.87 2.45 -3.53
C ASP A 72 -1.93 2.36 -2.33
N CYS A 73 -2.50 2.18 -1.15
CA CYS A 73 -1.78 2.30 0.11
C CYS A 73 -1.21 0.98 0.65
N HIS A 74 -1.26 -0.10 -0.15
CA HIS A 74 -0.69 -1.39 0.23
C HIS A 74 -0.34 -2.21 -1.01
N THR A 75 0.95 -2.29 -1.35
CA THR A 75 1.43 -3.18 -2.41
C THR A 75 2.77 -3.81 -2.07
N HIS A 76 3.03 -4.99 -2.65
CA HIS A 76 4.32 -5.64 -2.74
C HIS A 76 4.78 -5.67 -4.20
N LEU A 77 4.63 -4.57 -4.90
CA LEU A 77 4.77 -4.45 -6.36
C LEU A 77 6.18 -4.80 -6.87
N VAL A 78 7.22 -4.59 -6.04
CA VAL A 78 8.60 -4.92 -6.40
C VAL A 78 8.89 -6.37 -6.09
N PHE A 79 8.89 -7.20 -7.14
CA PHE A 79 9.29 -8.61 -7.08
C PHE A 79 9.82 -9.08 -8.43
N ALA A 80 10.60 -10.17 -8.42
CA ALA A 80 11.08 -10.87 -9.61
C ALA A 80 10.38 -12.23 -9.80
N GLY A 81 10.26 -12.65 -11.04
CA GLY A 81 9.58 -13.88 -11.42
C GLY A 81 8.06 -13.78 -11.31
N ASN A 82 7.39 -14.93 -11.26
CA ASN A 82 5.96 -15.02 -11.06
C ASN A 82 5.60 -16.34 -10.35
N ARG A 83 4.35 -16.47 -9.94
CA ARG A 83 3.83 -17.67 -9.25
C ARG A 83 2.68 -18.33 -10.03
N ALA A 84 2.65 -18.15 -11.36
CA ALA A 84 1.60 -18.70 -12.21
C ALA A 84 1.52 -20.25 -12.14
N ARG A 85 2.68 -20.93 -12.08
CA ARG A 85 2.71 -22.39 -11.92
C ARG A 85 2.11 -22.86 -10.58
N GLU A 86 2.31 -22.10 -9.51
CA GLU A 86 1.70 -22.42 -8.22
C GLU A 86 0.17 -22.25 -8.26
N PHE A 87 -0.29 -21.21 -8.95
CA PHE A 87 -1.72 -21.02 -9.17
C PHE A 87 -2.35 -22.17 -9.96
N GLU A 88 -1.69 -22.63 -11.02
CA GLU A 88 -2.10 -23.80 -11.80
C GLU A 88 -2.16 -25.06 -10.92
N LEU A 89 -1.12 -25.33 -10.13
CA LEU A 89 -1.12 -26.46 -9.20
C LEU A 89 -2.28 -26.42 -8.19
N ARG A 90 -2.60 -25.22 -7.67
CA ARG A 90 -3.77 -25.07 -6.78
C ARG A 90 -5.09 -25.39 -7.50
N LEU A 91 -5.23 -24.97 -8.74
CA LEU A 91 -6.42 -25.33 -9.56
C LEU A 91 -6.51 -26.82 -9.83
N GLU A 92 -5.39 -27.51 -9.95
CA GLU A 92 -5.26 -28.96 -10.10
C GLU A 92 -5.49 -29.73 -8.77
N GLY A 93 -5.64 -29.00 -7.64
CA GLY A 93 -5.95 -29.56 -6.33
C GLY A 93 -4.73 -29.81 -5.43
N ALA A 94 -3.54 -29.32 -5.82
CA ALA A 94 -2.38 -29.41 -4.95
C ALA A 94 -2.57 -28.61 -3.65
N SER A 95 -2.20 -29.21 -2.54
CA SER A 95 -2.25 -28.57 -1.23
C SER A 95 -1.15 -27.53 -1.07
N TYR A 96 -1.34 -26.60 -0.14
CA TYR A 96 -0.31 -25.61 0.23
C TYR A 96 1.00 -26.29 0.63
N GLU A 97 0.95 -27.41 1.36
CA GLU A 97 2.13 -28.15 1.77
C GLU A 97 2.91 -28.76 0.61
N GLU A 98 2.20 -29.33 -0.38
CA GLU A 98 2.82 -29.88 -1.59
C GLU A 98 3.54 -28.80 -2.39
N ILE A 99 2.91 -27.64 -2.57
CA ILE A 99 3.50 -26.48 -3.23
C ILE A 99 4.72 -25.97 -2.47
N ALA A 100 4.62 -25.84 -1.15
CA ALA A 100 5.75 -25.39 -0.32
C ALA A 100 6.92 -26.36 -0.33
N ARG A 101 6.66 -27.69 -0.28
CA ARG A 101 7.70 -28.74 -0.40
C ARG A 101 8.40 -28.73 -1.77
N ALA A 102 7.67 -28.34 -2.81
CA ALA A 102 8.24 -28.18 -4.16
C ALA A 102 9.07 -26.88 -4.33
N GLY A 103 9.29 -26.12 -3.24
CA GLY A 103 10.06 -24.86 -3.26
C GLY A 103 9.22 -23.64 -3.68
N GLY A 104 7.89 -23.77 -3.68
CA GLY A 104 6.95 -22.69 -3.97
C GLY A 104 6.71 -21.77 -2.76
N GLY A 105 5.69 -20.91 -2.88
CA GLY A 105 5.34 -19.94 -1.85
C GLY A 105 6.26 -18.73 -1.85
N ILE A 106 6.30 -18.04 -0.72
CA ILE A 106 7.15 -16.84 -0.55
C ILE A 106 8.64 -17.14 -0.77
N ARG A 107 9.11 -18.37 -0.46
CA ARG A 107 10.50 -18.80 -0.66
C ARG A 107 10.93 -18.69 -2.12
N SER A 108 10.06 -19.05 -3.08
CA SER A 108 10.30 -18.90 -4.51
C SER A 108 10.48 -17.42 -4.91
N THR A 109 9.63 -16.54 -4.40
CA THR A 109 9.74 -15.10 -4.65
C THR A 109 11.03 -14.53 -4.05
N VAL A 110 11.39 -14.91 -2.82
CA VAL A 110 12.65 -14.50 -2.16
C VAL A 110 13.86 -14.93 -2.97
N ALA A 111 13.90 -16.17 -3.43
CA ALA A 111 15.01 -16.67 -4.26
C ALA A 111 15.16 -15.87 -5.56
N ASN A 112 14.04 -15.57 -6.25
CA ASN A 112 14.05 -14.77 -7.47
C ASN A 112 14.48 -13.31 -7.21
N VAL A 113 14.01 -12.68 -6.13
CA VAL A 113 14.41 -11.31 -5.77
C VAL A 113 15.89 -11.23 -5.40
N ARG A 114 16.40 -12.19 -4.64
CA ARG A 114 17.83 -12.25 -4.28
C ARG A 114 18.72 -12.44 -5.51
N ALA A 115 18.29 -13.25 -6.47
CA ALA A 115 19.03 -13.50 -7.71
C ALA A 115 18.98 -12.32 -8.70
N ALA A 116 17.92 -11.53 -8.69
CA ALA A 116 17.75 -10.41 -9.60
C ALA A 116 18.61 -9.20 -9.19
N SER A 117 19.19 -8.53 -10.17
CA SER A 117 19.80 -7.21 -10.00
C SER A 117 18.73 -6.14 -9.73
N GLU A 118 19.12 -4.98 -9.23
CA GLU A 118 18.23 -3.85 -9.05
C GLU A 118 17.58 -3.40 -10.36
N ASP A 119 18.35 -3.38 -11.46
CA ASP A 119 17.84 -3.04 -12.79
C ASP A 119 16.78 -4.04 -13.27
N GLU A 120 16.96 -5.32 -13.02
CA GLU A 120 15.98 -6.35 -13.35
C GLU A 120 14.72 -6.22 -12.48
N LEU A 121 14.83 -5.88 -11.20
CA LEU A 121 13.67 -5.59 -10.34
C LEU A 121 12.88 -4.40 -10.88
N VAL A 122 13.55 -3.32 -11.26
CA VAL A 122 12.91 -2.15 -11.88
C VAL A 122 12.23 -2.53 -13.19
N ALA A 123 12.94 -3.23 -14.09
CA ALA A 123 12.40 -3.61 -15.40
C ALA A 123 11.15 -4.51 -15.29
N GLN A 124 11.14 -5.47 -14.35
CA GLN A 124 10.01 -6.35 -14.13
C GLN A 124 8.84 -5.68 -13.42
N SER A 125 9.09 -4.66 -12.58
CA SER A 125 8.06 -3.97 -11.79
C SER A 125 7.42 -2.80 -12.56
N LEU A 126 8.15 -2.17 -13.46
CA LEU A 126 7.67 -1.00 -14.21
C LEU A 126 6.36 -1.24 -14.98
N PRO A 127 6.14 -2.37 -15.67
CA PRO A 127 4.85 -2.64 -16.30
C PRO A 127 3.67 -2.69 -15.33
N ARG A 128 3.88 -3.24 -14.12
CA ARG A 128 2.85 -3.30 -13.07
C ARG A 128 2.49 -1.89 -12.57
N LEU A 129 3.50 -1.06 -12.30
CA LEU A 129 3.28 0.32 -11.86
C LEU A 129 2.60 1.16 -12.94
N ARG A 130 2.98 0.98 -14.22
CA ARG A 130 2.32 1.66 -15.34
C ARG A 130 0.86 1.24 -15.53
N ALA A 131 0.53 -0.02 -15.25
CA ALA A 131 -0.86 -0.48 -15.26
C ALA A 131 -1.68 0.22 -14.16
N MET A 132 -1.15 0.34 -12.93
CA MET A 132 -1.78 1.12 -11.86
C MET A 132 -1.95 2.60 -12.23
N GLN A 133 -0.92 3.20 -12.84
CA GLN A 133 -0.98 4.60 -13.31
C GLN A 133 -2.08 4.78 -14.37
N ALA A 134 -2.20 3.86 -15.31
CA ALA A 134 -3.22 3.90 -16.35
C ALA A 134 -4.65 3.76 -15.77
N ASP A 135 -4.80 3.06 -14.65
CA ASP A 135 -6.05 2.92 -13.90
C ASP A 135 -6.34 4.11 -12.95
N GLY A 136 -5.47 5.13 -12.96
CA GLY A 136 -5.69 6.39 -12.23
C GLY A 136 -4.99 6.49 -10.87
N ALA A 137 -4.14 5.55 -10.50
CA ALA A 137 -3.29 5.70 -9.31
C ALA A 137 -2.23 6.78 -9.56
N THR A 138 -2.07 7.69 -8.61
CA THR A 138 -1.05 8.76 -8.63
C THR A 138 -0.03 8.59 -7.52
N THR A 139 -0.41 7.90 -6.46
CA THR A 139 0.43 7.57 -5.31
C THR A 139 0.32 6.07 -5.06
N VAL A 140 1.46 5.41 -4.86
CA VAL A 140 1.52 3.97 -4.56
C VAL A 140 2.50 3.72 -3.42
N GLU A 141 2.04 2.99 -2.42
CA GLU A 141 2.91 2.45 -1.38
C GLU A 141 3.52 1.13 -1.88
N ILE A 142 4.83 1.02 -1.79
CA ILE A 142 5.58 -0.19 -2.19
C ILE A 142 6.38 -0.70 -0.99
N LYS A 143 6.03 -1.90 -0.55
CA LYS A 143 6.73 -2.61 0.52
C LYS A 143 7.92 -3.40 -0.04
N SER A 144 9.00 -3.51 0.73
CA SER A 144 9.99 -4.56 0.57
C SER A 144 9.46 -5.91 1.12
N GLY A 145 10.29 -6.80 1.63
CA GLY A 145 9.83 -8.01 2.33
C GLY A 145 10.00 -9.30 1.54
N TYR A 146 10.67 -9.24 0.39
CA TYR A 146 11.12 -10.43 -0.34
C TYR A 146 12.64 -10.53 -0.44
N GLY A 147 13.38 -9.62 0.17
CA GLY A 147 14.83 -9.73 0.32
C GLY A 147 15.21 -10.61 1.49
N LEU A 148 14.64 -10.34 2.64
CA LEU A 148 14.82 -11.00 3.93
C LEU A 148 16.29 -11.07 4.38
N ASP A 149 17.11 -10.15 3.90
CA ASP A 149 18.44 -9.80 4.37
C ASP A 149 18.72 -8.32 4.07
N THR A 150 19.72 -7.73 4.72
CA THR A 150 20.01 -6.30 4.65
C THR A 150 20.20 -5.80 3.22
N GLN A 151 21.01 -6.48 2.42
CA GLN A 151 21.35 -6.02 1.07
C GLN A 151 20.16 -6.11 0.11
N ASN A 152 19.39 -7.19 0.18
CA ASN A 152 18.28 -7.41 -0.72
C ASN A 152 17.04 -6.58 -0.36
N GLU A 153 16.78 -6.33 0.94
CA GLU A 153 15.74 -5.39 1.36
C GLU A 153 16.05 -3.96 0.89
N MET A 154 17.28 -3.48 1.07
CA MET A 154 17.72 -2.18 0.57
C MET A 154 17.63 -2.10 -0.96
N LYS A 155 18.01 -3.16 -1.68
CA LYS A 155 17.88 -3.25 -3.14
C LYS A 155 16.43 -3.09 -3.60
N MET A 156 15.48 -3.73 -2.91
CA MET A 156 14.04 -3.61 -3.22
C MET A 156 13.54 -2.17 -3.02
N LEU A 157 13.91 -1.54 -1.90
CA LEU A 157 13.51 -0.16 -1.60
C LEU A 157 14.12 0.84 -2.59
N ARG A 158 15.39 0.66 -2.99
CA ARG A 158 16.01 1.48 -4.04
C ARG A 158 15.30 1.30 -5.38
N ALA A 159 14.97 0.05 -5.77
CA ALA A 159 14.19 -0.20 -6.97
C ALA A 159 12.82 0.50 -6.92
N ALA A 160 12.15 0.50 -5.78
CA ALA A 160 10.87 1.20 -5.59
C ALA A 160 11.02 2.72 -5.77
N ARG A 161 12.05 3.36 -5.18
CA ARG A 161 12.31 4.79 -5.39
C ARG A 161 12.58 5.13 -6.86
N ARG A 162 13.40 4.32 -7.54
CA ARG A 162 13.70 4.50 -8.98
C ARG A 162 12.46 4.39 -9.86
N LEU A 163 11.50 3.55 -9.50
CA LEU A 163 10.21 3.46 -10.22
C LEU A 163 9.44 4.79 -10.14
N GLY A 164 9.47 5.47 -9.00
CA GLY A 164 8.92 6.82 -8.84
C GLY A 164 9.60 7.83 -9.76
N ASP A 165 10.93 7.84 -9.79
CA ASP A 165 11.70 8.74 -10.66
C ASP A 165 11.39 8.51 -12.15
N ILE A 166 11.21 7.24 -12.57
CA ILE A 166 10.91 6.88 -13.96
C ILE A 166 9.48 7.26 -14.38
N THR A 167 8.51 7.11 -13.47
CA THR A 167 7.08 7.30 -13.80
C THR A 167 6.53 8.67 -13.45
N GLY A 168 7.21 9.40 -12.58
CA GLY A 168 6.71 10.65 -11.99
C GLY A 168 5.59 10.46 -10.97
N MET A 169 5.30 9.21 -10.56
CA MET A 169 4.33 8.91 -9.50
C MET A 169 4.94 9.14 -8.11
N ASP A 170 4.10 9.52 -7.14
CA ASP A 170 4.51 9.58 -5.74
C ASP A 170 4.61 8.15 -5.17
N ILE A 171 5.83 7.71 -4.90
CA ILE A 171 6.09 6.39 -4.34
C ILE A 171 6.44 6.54 -2.85
N ARG A 172 5.64 5.87 -2.02
CA ARG A 172 5.94 5.68 -0.60
C ARG A 172 6.53 4.30 -0.39
N THR A 173 7.67 4.24 0.25
CA THR A 173 8.36 2.97 0.48
C THR A 173 8.19 2.52 1.93
N THR A 174 7.88 1.24 2.10
CA THR A 174 7.71 0.63 3.43
C THR A 174 8.70 -0.53 3.59
N PHE A 175 9.49 -0.48 4.65
CA PHE A 175 10.36 -1.59 4.99
C PHE A 175 9.56 -2.70 5.67
N LEU A 176 9.60 -3.89 5.10
CA LEU A 176 8.90 -5.09 5.61
C LEU A 176 9.87 -6.27 5.78
N GLY A 177 11.01 -6.06 6.46
CA GLY A 177 11.95 -7.15 6.75
C GLY A 177 11.33 -8.27 7.58
N ALA A 178 10.42 -7.94 8.48
CA ALA A 178 9.66 -8.91 9.26
C ALA A 178 8.41 -9.44 8.51
N HIS A 179 8.58 -9.91 7.26
CA HIS A 179 7.51 -10.48 6.43
C HIS A 179 7.41 -12.00 6.58
N ALA A 180 8.51 -12.69 6.55
CA ALA A 180 8.59 -14.13 6.72
C ALA A 180 9.96 -14.52 7.31
N LEU A 181 10.01 -15.69 7.92
CA LEU A 181 11.28 -16.25 8.42
C LEU A 181 12.06 -16.87 7.24
N PRO A 182 13.25 -16.34 6.87
CA PRO A 182 14.04 -16.92 5.81
C PRO A 182 14.64 -18.27 6.24
N GLN A 183 14.92 -19.13 5.26
CA GLN A 183 15.32 -20.51 5.50
C GLN A 183 16.59 -20.62 6.36
N GLU A 184 17.53 -19.72 6.21
CA GLU A 184 18.77 -19.66 6.99
C GLU A 184 18.57 -19.37 8.48
N TYR A 185 17.37 -18.89 8.85
CA TYR A 185 16.95 -18.65 10.24
C TYR A 185 15.87 -19.64 10.72
N GLU A 186 15.60 -20.71 10.01
CA GLU A 186 14.58 -21.68 10.40
C GLU A 186 14.79 -22.15 11.86
N GLY A 187 13.72 -22.05 12.68
CA GLY A 187 13.76 -22.33 14.13
C GLY A 187 14.44 -21.24 14.99
N ARG A 188 14.85 -20.11 14.41
CA ARG A 188 15.57 -19.02 15.12
C ARG A 188 14.93 -17.65 14.84
N ALA A 189 13.60 -17.56 15.01
CA ALA A 189 12.86 -16.34 14.68
C ALA A 189 13.36 -15.12 15.48
N ASP A 190 13.70 -15.27 16.77
CA ASP A 190 14.21 -14.15 17.58
C ASP A 190 15.56 -13.63 17.06
N ALA A 191 16.47 -14.52 16.64
CA ALA A 191 17.74 -14.10 16.05
C ALA A 191 17.54 -13.39 14.70
N TYR A 192 16.49 -13.73 13.95
CA TYR A 192 16.14 -13.01 12.74
C TYR A 192 15.57 -11.62 13.06
N ILE A 193 14.73 -11.50 14.08
CA ILE A 193 14.23 -10.19 14.55
C ILE A 193 15.38 -9.33 15.09
N ASP A 194 16.40 -9.91 15.75
CA ASP A 194 17.62 -9.16 16.10
C ASP A 194 18.28 -8.57 14.85
N LEU A 195 18.44 -9.37 13.77
CA LEU A 195 18.97 -8.87 12.49
C LEU A 195 18.10 -7.73 11.90
N VAL A 196 16.79 -7.89 11.93
CA VAL A 196 15.85 -6.84 11.45
C VAL A 196 16.04 -5.54 12.23
N CYS A 197 16.08 -5.61 13.56
CA CYS A 197 16.15 -4.45 14.44
C CYS A 197 17.54 -3.80 14.50
N ASP A 198 18.59 -4.62 14.58
CA ASP A 198 19.93 -4.15 14.91
C ASP A 198 20.81 -3.89 13.67
N GLU A 199 20.43 -4.43 12.51
CA GLU A 199 21.21 -4.27 11.28
C GLU A 199 20.39 -3.70 10.12
N MET A 200 19.29 -4.36 9.73
CA MET A 200 18.53 -3.93 8.55
C MET A 200 17.93 -2.53 8.73
N LEU A 201 17.22 -2.31 9.81
CA LEU A 201 16.49 -1.05 10.06
C LEU A 201 17.44 0.15 10.19
N PRO A 202 18.55 0.07 10.96
CA PRO A 202 19.56 1.13 10.99
C PRO A 202 20.17 1.44 9.62
N ALA A 203 20.48 0.41 8.80
CA ALA A 203 21.03 0.61 7.46
C ALA A 203 20.05 1.32 6.52
N ILE A 204 18.77 0.91 6.55
CA ILE A 204 17.69 1.50 5.75
C ILE A 204 17.41 2.93 6.18
N ALA A 205 17.39 3.21 7.49
CA ALA A 205 17.18 4.55 8.03
C ALA A 205 18.33 5.49 7.66
N ALA A 206 19.58 5.02 7.72
CA ALA A 206 20.76 5.80 7.35
C ALA A 206 20.73 6.29 5.89
N GLU A 207 20.21 5.47 4.98
CA GLU A 207 20.03 5.84 3.56
C GLU A 207 18.67 6.49 3.26
N ARG A 208 17.77 6.62 4.26
CA ARG A 208 16.42 7.15 4.11
C ARG A 208 15.61 6.42 3.03
N LEU A 209 15.74 5.10 3.00
CA LEU A 209 15.10 4.27 1.99
C LEU A 209 13.64 3.95 2.29
N ALA A 210 13.19 4.08 3.54
CA ALA A 210 11.82 3.81 3.94
C ALA A 210 11.12 5.04 4.51
N ASP A 211 9.82 5.18 4.21
CA ASP A 211 8.92 6.17 4.79
C ASP A 211 8.12 5.58 5.97
N ALA A 212 8.04 4.25 6.07
CA ALA A 212 7.38 3.52 7.14
C ALA A 212 8.01 2.13 7.32
N VAL A 213 7.67 1.49 8.42
CA VAL A 213 8.05 0.10 8.75
C VAL A 213 6.79 -0.73 8.94
N ASP A 214 6.83 -1.98 8.47
CA ASP A 214 5.72 -2.92 8.56
C ASP A 214 6.23 -4.28 9.06
N ALA A 215 5.32 -5.08 9.59
CA ALA A 215 5.60 -6.46 10.00
C ALA A 215 4.37 -7.34 9.68
N PHE A 216 4.58 -8.65 9.58
CA PHE A 216 3.52 -9.64 9.43
C PHE A 216 3.30 -10.35 10.77
N CYS A 217 2.29 -9.86 11.53
CA CYS A 217 1.91 -10.40 12.84
C CYS A 217 0.87 -11.50 12.66
N GLU A 218 1.32 -12.73 12.51
CA GLU A 218 0.47 -13.90 12.28
C GLU A 218 1.11 -15.19 12.78
N GLY A 219 0.30 -16.25 12.96
CA GLY A 219 0.78 -17.55 13.41
C GLY A 219 1.84 -18.18 12.49
N ILE A 220 1.86 -17.84 11.21
CA ILE A 220 2.88 -18.25 10.23
C ILE A 220 3.96 -17.19 9.99
N GLY A 221 3.81 -16.01 10.59
CA GLY A 221 4.74 -14.90 10.55
C GLY A 221 5.44 -14.70 11.89
N PHE A 222 5.26 -13.54 12.49
CA PHE A 222 5.87 -13.16 13.75
C PHE A 222 4.83 -12.92 14.83
N THR A 223 5.24 -13.16 16.09
CA THR A 223 4.38 -12.91 17.26
C THR A 223 4.22 -11.42 17.54
N THR A 224 3.22 -11.06 18.34
CA THR A 224 3.05 -9.68 18.83
C THR A 224 4.27 -9.19 19.60
N GLU A 225 4.96 -10.03 20.37
CA GLU A 225 6.18 -9.66 21.08
C GLU A 225 7.34 -9.35 20.12
N GLN A 226 7.52 -10.16 19.08
CA GLN A 226 8.51 -9.92 18.03
C GLN A 226 8.17 -8.67 17.22
N THR A 227 6.90 -8.45 16.90
CA THR A 227 6.41 -7.24 16.23
C THR A 227 6.66 -6.00 17.06
N ARG A 228 6.45 -6.07 18.39
CA ARG A 228 6.74 -4.97 19.31
C ARG A 228 8.20 -4.54 19.23
N ARG A 229 9.13 -5.49 19.18
CA ARG A 229 10.57 -5.20 19.04
C ARG A 229 10.88 -4.45 17.74
N VAL A 230 10.27 -4.86 16.62
CA VAL A 230 10.41 -4.16 15.34
C VAL A 230 9.86 -2.74 15.42
N PHE A 231 8.72 -2.53 16.09
CA PHE A 231 8.11 -1.21 16.25
C PHE A 231 8.92 -0.31 17.19
N ASP A 232 9.49 -0.84 18.24
CA ASP A 232 10.41 -0.09 19.13
C ASP A 232 11.65 0.36 18.35
N ALA A 233 12.22 -0.50 17.53
CA ALA A 233 13.35 -0.16 16.66
C ALA A 233 12.96 0.89 15.59
N ALA A 234 11.77 0.77 14.98
CA ALA A 234 11.26 1.78 14.03
C ALA A 234 11.11 3.15 14.69
N LYS A 235 10.54 3.20 15.90
CA LYS A 235 10.37 4.41 16.68
C LYS A 235 11.71 5.07 17.06
N ALA A 236 12.75 4.27 17.33
CA ALA A 236 14.09 4.80 17.60
C ALA A 236 14.71 5.51 16.39
N HIS A 237 14.18 5.29 15.18
CA HIS A 237 14.58 5.94 13.94
C HIS A 237 13.53 6.92 13.40
N ASP A 238 12.54 7.33 14.22
CA ASP A 238 11.46 8.24 13.84
C ASP A 238 10.64 7.75 12.63
N LEU A 239 10.56 6.44 12.41
CA LEU A 239 9.78 5.84 11.33
C LEU A 239 8.40 5.43 11.82
N PRO A 240 7.31 5.89 11.18
CA PRO A 240 5.97 5.43 11.48
C PRO A 240 5.82 3.95 11.13
N VAL A 241 4.83 3.30 11.75
CA VAL A 241 4.61 1.86 11.57
C VAL A 241 3.26 1.56 10.91
N LYS A 242 3.18 0.41 10.28
CA LYS A 242 2.00 -0.26 9.73
C LYS A 242 2.02 -1.71 10.19
N LEU A 243 0.95 -2.47 9.96
CA LEU A 243 0.92 -3.88 10.34
C LEU A 243 0.01 -4.71 9.42
N HIS A 244 0.53 -5.81 8.87
CA HIS A 244 -0.32 -6.93 8.43
C HIS A 244 -0.79 -7.65 9.68
N ALA A 245 -2.10 -7.66 9.93
CA ALA A 245 -2.68 -8.18 11.16
C ALA A 245 -4.02 -8.87 10.93
N GLU A 246 -4.30 -9.86 11.75
CA GLU A 246 -5.59 -10.55 11.79
C GLU A 246 -6.08 -11.04 10.41
N GLN A 247 -5.16 -11.43 9.54
CA GLN A 247 -5.49 -12.02 8.24
C GLN A 247 -5.97 -13.46 8.38
N LEU A 248 -5.30 -14.27 9.20
CA LEU A 248 -5.54 -15.71 9.34
C LEU A 248 -5.99 -16.09 10.75
N SER A 249 -5.68 -15.27 11.74
CA SER A 249 -5.96 -15.48 13.16
C SER A 249 -6.03 -14.16 13.92
N ASP A 250 -6.66 -14.15 15.09
CA ASP A 250 -6.65 -13.00 16.01
C ASP A 250 -5.48 -13.17 17.00
N LEU A 251 -4.43 -12.41 16.79
CA LEU A 251 -3.29 -12.34 17.70
C LEU A 251 -3.22 -11.03 18.50
N GLY A 252 -4.19 -10.12 18.31
CA GLY A 252 -4.18 -8.80 18.92
C GLY A 252 -3.21 -7.82 18.24
N GLY A 253 -2.81 -8.10 17.00
CA GLY A 253 -1.90 -7.26 16.23
C GLY A 253 -2.45 -5.87 15.95
N ALA A 254 -3.73 -5.74 15.61
CA ALA A 254 -4.37 -4.45 15.38
C ALA A 254 -4.41 -3.59 16.66
N ALA A 255 -4.60 -4.20 17.83
CA ALA A 255 -4.52 -3.50 19.11
C ALA A 255 -3.08 -3.04 19.41
N LEU A 256 -2.08 -3.88 19.09
CA LEU A 256 -0.66 -3.49 19.16
C LEU A 256 -0.35 -2.33 18.20
N ALA A 257 -0.81 -2.40 16.95
CA ALA A 257 -0.62 -1.32 15.98
C ALA A 257 -1.21 0.00 16.49
N ALA A 258 -2.41 -0.04 17.08
CA ALA A 258 -3.07 1.10 17.70
C ALA A 258 -2.28 1.68 18.87
N GLU A 259 -1.67 0.83 19.71
CA GLU A 259 -0.80 1.25 20.84
C GLU A 259 0.39 2.11 20.36
N TYR A 260 0.94 1.78 19.17
CA TYR A 260 2.04 2.52 18.56
C TYR A 260 1.58 3.71 17.70
N GLY A 261 0.28 3.97 17.59
CA GLY A 261 -0.25 5.00 16.71
C GLY A 261 0.06 4.71 15.24
N ALA A 262 -0.03 3.44 14.84
CA ALA A 262 0.28 3.01 13.50
C ALA A 262 -0.56 3.73 12.45
N LEU A 263 0.00 3.96 11.27
CA LEU A 263 -0.70 4.54 10.12
C LEU A 263 -1.89 3.66 9.71
N SER A 264 -1.69 2.33 9.72
CA SER A 264 -2.75 1.38 9.40
C SER A 264 -2.51 0.00 10.03
N ALA A 265 -3.60 -0.77 10.10
CA ALA A 265 -3.58 -2.21 10.24
C ALA A 265 -4.33 -2.80 9.03
N ASP A 266 -3.71 -3.77 8.38
CA ASP A 266 -4.07 -4.20 7.03
C ASP A 266 -4.54 -5.67 7.06
N HIS A 267 -5.48 -6.07 6.18
CA HIS A 267 -6.24 -7.33 6.10
C HIS A 267 -7.46 -7.37 7.01
N LEU A 268 -7.33 -7.76 8.29
CA LEU A 268 -8.33 -7.64 9.35
C LEU A 268 -9.52 -8.62 9.28
N GLU A 269 -9.42 -9.74 8.55
CA GLU A 269 -10.47 -10.74 8.44
C GLU A 269 -10.88 -11.32 9.81
N TYR A 270 -9.92 -11.43 10.73
CA TYR A 270 -10.10 -12.00 12.08
C TYR A 270 -10.12 -10.95 13.19
N LEU A 271 -10.26 -9.66 12.82
CA LEU A 271 -10.23 -8.54 13.78
C LEU A 271 -11.29 -8.68 14.88
N SER A 272 -10.86 -8.60 16.13
CA SER A 272 -11.72 -8.66 17.30
C SER A 272 -12.40 -7.32 17.62
N PRO A 273 -13.50 -7.32 18.41
CA PRO A 273 -14.11 -6.08 18.90
C PRO A 273 -13.14 -5.21 19.71
N GLU A 274 -12.15 -5.80 20.37
CA GLU A 274 -11.10 -5.08 21.11
C GLU A 274 -10.18 -4.34 20.16
N GLY A 275 -9.71 -4.99 19.10
CA GLY A 275 -8.92 -4.36 18.04
C GLY A 275 -9.66 -3.20 17.39
N ILE A 276 -10.96 -3.35 17.07
CA ILE A 276 -11.80 -2.25 16.54
C ILE A 276 -11.80 -1.04 17.49
N ARG A 277 -12.02 -1.26 18.79
CA ARG A 277 -12.03 -0.16 19.78
C ARG A 277 -10.66 0.53 19.88
N ALA A 278 -9.58 -0.25 19.85
CA ALA A 278 -8.23 0.31 19.88
C ALA A 278 -7.93 1.17 18.65
N MET A 279 -8.26 0.66 17.44
CA MET A 279 -8.09 1.41 16.19
C MET A 279 -8.93 2.70 16.18
N ALA A 280 -10.19 2.64 16.62
CA ALA A 280 -11.04 3.83 16.72
C ALA A 280 -10.47 4.90 17.66
N ALA A 281 -9.89 4.48 18.79
CA ALA A 281 -9.32 5.39 19.75
C ALA A 281 -8.00 6.02 19.29
N SER A 282 -7.19 5.31 18.51
CA SER A 282 -5.90 5.79 17.99
C SER A 282 -5.99 6.54 16.66
N GLY A 283 -7.08 6.34 15.89
CA GLY A 283 -7.19 6.83 14.53
C GLY A 283 -6.44 5.98 13.49
N THR A 284 -5.99 4.77 13.88
CA THR A 284 -5.35 3.81 12.96
C THR A 284 -6.33 3.42 11.84
N VAL A 285 -5.90 3.51 10.58
CA VAL A 285 -6.71 3.20 9.40
C VAL A 285 -6.84 1.69 9.22
N ALA A 286 -8.04 1.20 8.94
CA ALA A 286 -8.27 -0.17 8.48
C ALA A 286 -8.06 -0.26 6.98
N VAL A 287 -7.04 -0.98 6.51
CA VAL A 287 -6.82 -1.21 5.07
C VAL A 287 -7.36 -2.59 4.69
N LEU A 288 -8.37 -2.61 3.84
CA LEU A 288 -9.01 -3.83 3.38
C LEU A 288 -8.46 -4.23 2.00
N LEU A 289 -8.27 -5.53 1.79
CA LEU A 289 -7.56 -6.10 0.65
C LEU A 289 -8.45 -7.11 -0.11
N PRO A 290 -9.50 -6.65 -0.81
CA PRO A 290 -10.50 -7.53 -1.44
C PRO A 290 -9.89 -8.49 -2.46
N GLY A 291 -8.81 -8.06 -3.16
CA GLY A 291 -8.11 -8.88 -4.14
C GLY A 291 -7.49 -10.14 -3.53
N ALA A 292 -6.83 -9.99 -2.38
CA ALA A 292 -6.25 -11.11 -1.64
C ALA A 292 -7.33 -12.05 -1.14
N TYR A 293 -8.37 -11.51 -0.51
CA TYR A 293 -9.54 -12.27 -0.05
C TYR A 293 -10.14 -13.13 -1.16
N TYR A 294 -10.39 -12.54 -2.32
CA TYR A 294 -10.96 -13.24 -3.47
C TYR A 294 -10.03 -14.31 -4.05
N PHE A 295 -8.76 -13.97 -4.24
CA PHE A 295 -7.79 -14.86 -4.87
C PHE A 295 -7.47 -16.07 -3.99
N LEU A 296 -7.38 -15.87 -2.67
CA LEU A 296 -7.16 -16.93 -1.70
C LEU A 296 -8.42 -17.75 -1.41
N ARG A 297 -9.60 -17.30 -1.88
CA ARG A 297 -10.91 -17.91 -1.60
C ARG A 297 -11.23 -17.95 -0.11
N GLU A 298 -10.88 -16.86 0.57
CA GLU A 298 -11.20 -16.71 1.98
C GLU A 298 -12.71 -16.73 2.23
N THR A 299 -13.11 -17.16 3.41
CA THR A 299 -14.53 -17.31 3.76
C THR A 299 -14.98 -16.36 4.85
N LYS A 300 -14.04 -15.78 5.60
CA LYS A 300 -14.33 -14.83 6.68
C LYS A 300 -14.02 -13.41 6.21
N LEU A 301 -15.04 -12.57 6.15
CA LEU A 301 -14.91 -11.16 5.79
C LEU A 301 -14.39 -10.32 6.97
N PRO A 302 -13.60 -9.27 6.70
CA PRO A 302 -13.34 -8.23 7.69
C PRO A 302 -14.65 -7.65 8.26
N PRO A 303 -14.70 -7.24 9.53
CA PRO A 303 -15.92 -6.74 10.18
C PRO A 303 -16.24 -5.29 9.76
N VAL A 304 -16.47 -5.06 8.46
CA VAL A 304 -16.63 -3.73 7.83
C VAL A 304 -17.69 -2.88 8.53
N GLN A 305 -18.86 -3.47 8.83
CA GLN A 305 -19.94 -2.71 9.48
C GLN A 305 -19.54 -2.27 10.89
N ALA A 306 -18.88 -3.14 11.66
CA ALA A 306 -18.43 -2.78 13.00
C ALA A 306 -17.33 -1.70 12.99
N LEU A 307 -16.42 -1.74 12.00
CA LEU A 307 -15.43 -0.67 11.78
C LEU A 307 -16.11 0.67 11.49
N ARG A 308 -17.11 0.69 10.61
CA ARG A 308 -17.89 1.89 10.28
C ARG A 308 -18.65 2.43 11.49
N ASP A 309 -19.33 1.56 12.24
CA ASP A 309 -20.10 1.94 13.43
C ASP A 309 -19.19 2.52 14.53
N ALA A 310 -17.95 2.05 14.61
CA ALA A 310 -16.94 2.56 15.53
C ALA A 310 -16.23 3.83 15.03
N GLY A 311 -16.48 4.27 13.80
CA GLY A 311 -15.85 5.44 13.19
C GLY A 311 -14.37 5.22 12.81
N VAL A 312 -13.94 3.97 12.62
CA VAL A 312 -12.59 3.66 12.14
C VAL A 312 -12.49 4.07 10.66
N PRO A 313 -11.50 4.88 10.27
CA PRO A 313 -11.26 5.18 8.86
C PRO A 313 -10.94 3.90 8.09
N ILE A 314 -11.51 3.74 6.90
CA ILE A 314 -11.30 2.56 6.05
C ILE A 314 -10.68 3.00 4.73
N ALA A 315 -9.62 2.30 4.30
CA ALA A 315 -9.03 2.40 2.99
C ALA A 315 -9.09 1.04 2.28
N ILE A 316 -8.99 1.06 0.96
CA ILE A 316 -8.95 -0.14 0.11
C ILE A 316 -7.69 -0.09 -0.72
N ALA A 317 -7.00 -1.22 -0.85
CA ALA A 317 -5.77 -1.33 -1.62
C ALA A 317 -5.74 -2.64 -2.43
N THR A 318 -4.80 -2.75 -3.37
CA THR A 318 -4.71 -3.92 -4.25
C THR A 318 -4.02 -5.11 -3.60
N ASP A 319 -3.15 -4.87 -2.63
CA ASP A 319 -2.19 -5.88 -2.16
C ASP A 319 -1.40 -6.52 -3.33
N CYS A 320 -1.07 -5.73 -4.35
CA CYS A 320 -0.43 -6.26 -5.57
C CYS A 320 0.83 -7.05 -5.24
N ASN A 321 0.74 -8.36 -5.32
CA ASN A 321 1.83 -9.29 -5.04
C ASN A 321 1.73 -10.55 -5.92
N PRO A 322 2.80 -11.34 -6.08
CA PRO A 322 2.77 -12.48 -6.98
C PRO A 322 1.99 -13.69 -6.44
N GLY A 323 1.70 -13.74 -5.14
CA GLY A 323 1.22 -14.95 -4.46
C GLY A 323 -0.24 -14.98 -4.11
N SER A 324 -0.77 -13.88 -3.61
CA SER A 324 -2.12 -13.78 -3.07
C SER A 324 -3.00 -12.73 -3.76
N SER A 325 -2.39 -11.79 -4.52
CA SER A 325 -3.15 -10.75 -5.22
C SER A 325 -2.40 -10.25 -6.47
N PRO A 326 -2.32 -11.03 -7.55
CA PRO A 326 -1.62 -10.62 -8.77
C PRO A 326 -2.47 -9.63 -9.60
N VAL A 327 -2.94 -8.55 -8.97
CA VAL A 327 -3.86 -7.55 -9.53
C VAL A 327 -3.27 -6.16 -9.39
N THR A 328 -3.43 -5.33 -10.41
CA THR A 328 -2.94 -3.95 -10.45
C THR A 328 -4.06 -2.90 -10.56
N SER A 329 -5.33 -3.33 -10.48
CA SER A 329 -6.47 -2.45 -10.68
C SER A 329 -7.13 -2.06 -9.37
N LEU A 330 -6.86 -0.85 -8.88
CA LEU A 330 -7.54 -0.30 -7.72
C LEU A 330 -9.04 -0.05 -7.97
N PRO A 331 -9.51 0.40 -9.16
CA PRO A 331 -10.94 0.47 -9.46
C PRO A 331 -11.66 -0.88 -9.35
N LEU A 332 -10.99 -1.99 -9.67
CA LEU A 332 -11.56 -3.31 -9.46
C LEU A 332 -11.75 -3.60 -7.96
N MET A 333 -10.77 -3.24 -7.12
CA MET A 333 -10.87 -3.40 -5.66
C MET A 333 -12.04 -2.61 -5.06
N LEU A 334 -12.30 -1.41 -5.59
CA LEU A 334 -13.43 -0.58 -5.17
C LEU A 334 -14.80 -1.17 -5.55
N ASN A 335 -14.85 -2.06 -6.54
CA ASN A 335 -16.07 -2.75 -6.98
C ASN A 335 -16.33 -4.07 -6.26
N MET A 336 -15.33 -4.66 -5.63
CA MET A 336 -15.43 -5.92 -4.89
C MET A 336 -15.97 -5.71 -3.49
#